data_67ec98d64d22c5a9355cee47347e11ee
#
_entry.id   67ec98d64d22c5a9355cee47347e11ee
#
_cell.length_a   1.000
_cell.length_b   1.000
_cell.length_c   1.000
_cell.angle_alpha   90.00
_cell.angle_beta   90.00
_cell.angle_gamma   90.00
#
_symmetry.space_group_name_H-M   'P 1'
#
loop_
_entity.id
_entity.type
_entity.pdbx_description
1 polymer ?
#
loop_
_entity_poly.entity_id
_entity_poly.type
_entity_poly.pdbx_seq_one_letter_code
_entity_poly.pdbx_strand_id
1 'polypeptide(L)'
;AITIDTDYLSGDASYLYYYQSLSSKEKEIYENIYNCILDNAKKVTISSNDYELVQKINDYVLYDHPEIYYLDYFELQNQVDICNYIPSYSYSKSERDTLTAQLESVRDELVNSISSESSDYDKLKKIYQFVIEKCRYVDNAKDNQYITSSLIYGETVCSGYVKAIQYLAEAVGIKSAYIVGKEIGASDDEAYHAWNLIYLDDDYYYLDATWGDYDSEGNIFAMMNYFMFDSDDMLKLYEPLDQYEITKQGNYTYFKYENLYNENYN
;
A
#
# COMPACT_ATOMS: atom_id res chain seq x y z
N ALA A 1 -1.43 -13.95 -26.81
CA ALA A 1 -0.43 -13.24 -26.00
C ALA A 1 -1.04 -11.88 -25.66
N ILE A 2 -1.34 -11.65 -24.39
CA ILE A 2 -1.76 -10.33 -23.91
C ILE A 2 -0.47 -9.51 -23.92
N THR A 3 -0.45 -8.48 -24.75
CA THR A 3 0.67 -7.54 -24.77
C THR A 3 0.49 -6.64 -23.55
N ILE A 4 1.45 -6.68 -22.63
CA ILE A 4 1.47 -5.77 -21.48
C ILE A 4 1.61 -4.37 -22.04
N ASP A 5 0.76 -3.47 -21.59
CA ASP A 5 0.99 -2.06 -21.79
C ASP A 5 2.21 -1.64 -20.93
N THR A 6 3.38 -1.79 -21.53
CA THR A 6 4.65 -1.41 -20.91
C THR A 6 4.71 0.09 -20.65
N ASP A 7 3.82 0.91 -21.23
CA ASP A 7 3.76 2.33 -20.93
C ASP A 7 3.24 2.61 -19.52
N TYR A 8 2.39 1.76 -18.97
CA TYR A 8 2.00 1.85 -17.56
C TYR A 8 3.15 1.46 -16.62
N LEU A 9 3.95 0.48 -17.00
CA LEU A 9 5.18 0.11 -16.31
C LEU A 9 6.33 1.09 -16.61
N SER A 10 6.34 1.76 -17.78
CA SER A 10 7.41 2.66 -18.21
C SER A 10 7.37 4.03 -17.56
N GLY A 11 6.24 4.44 -16.98
CA GLY A 11 6.13 5.68 -16.22
C GLY A 11 7.05 5.73 -14.99
N ASP A 12 7.33 4.63 -14.36
CA ASP A 12 8.39 4.37 -13.37
C ASP A 12 8.32 2.91 -12.86
N ALA A 13 8.34 1.94 -13.77
CA ALA A 13 8.39 0.50 -13.42
C ALA A 13 9.59 0.18 -12.52
N SER A 14 10.62 1.05 -12.56
CA SER A 14 11.73 1.00 -11.61
C SER A 14 11.26 1.10 -10.16
N TYR A 15 10.00 1.47 -9.92
CA TYR A 15 9.49 1.73 -8.59
C TYR A 15 8.47 0.71 -8.06
N LEU A 16 8.04 -0.23 -8.84
CA LEU A 16 7.28 -1.37 -8.32
C LEU A 16 8.22 -2.22 -7.46
N TYR A 17 8.17 -1.98 -6.16
CA TYR A 17 9.15 -2.48 -5.18
C TYR A 17 9.28 -4.00 -5.24
N TYR A 18 8.16 -4.71 -5.23
CA TYR A 18 8.15 -6.17 -5.28
C TYR A 18 8.46 -6.72 -6.66
N TYR A 19 7.93 -6.11 -7.71
CA TYR A 19 8.21 -6.51 -9.09
C TYR A 19 9.71 -6.53 -9.39
N GLN A 20 10.44 -5.52 -8.91
CA GLN A 20 11.89 -5.43 -9.14
C GLN A 20 12.67 -6.59 -8.50
N SER A 21 12.20 -7.13 -7.38
CA SER A 21 12.84 -8.23 -6.67
C SER A 21 12.68 -9.59 -7.36
N LEU A 22 11.79 -9.68 -8.34
CA LEU A 22 11.44 -10.93 -9.01
C LEU A 22 12.44 -11.32 -10.11
N SER A 23 12.64 -12.63 -10.28
CA SER A 23 13.32 -13.18 -11.46
C SER A 23 12.51 -12.93 -12.74
N SER A 24 13.14 -13.07 -13.90
CA SER A 24 12.45 -12.87 -15.18
C SER A 24 11.22 -13.76 -15.37
N LYS A 25 11.25 -15.00 -14.88
CA LYS A 25 10.12 -15.91 -14.93
C LYS A 25 8.98 -15.48 -13.98
N GLU A 26 9.33 -15.05 -12.79
CA GLU A 26 8.36 -14.55 -11.81
C GLU A 26 7.73 -13.24 -12.28
N LYS A 27 8.50 -12.37 -12.94
CA LYS A 27 7.99 -11.14 -13.57
C LYS A 27 6.95 -11.44 -14.64
N GLU A 28 7.17 -12.46 -15.49
CA GLU A 28 6.17 -12.89 -16.47
C GLU A 28 4.85 -13.33 -15.80
N ILE A 29 4.93 -14.08 -14.69
CA ILE A 29 3.74 -14.49 -13.93
C ILE A 29 3.05 -13.27 -13.33
N TYR A 30 3.80 -12.35 -12.71
CA TYR A 30 3.28 -11.11 -12.14
C TYR A 30 2.53 -10.27 -13.19
N GLU A 31 3.12 -10.07 -14.33
CA GLU A 31 2.55 -9.31 -15.44
C GLU A 31 1.27 -9.96 -15.98
N ASN A 32 1.25 -11.28 -16.10
CA ASN A 32 0.06 -12.02 -16.53
C ASN A 32 -1.09 -11.89 -15.51
N ILE A 33 -0.79 -12.00 -14.21
CA ILE A 33 -1.78 -11.82 -13.13
C ILE A 33 -2.29 -10.39 -13.13
N TYR A 34 -1.40 -9.41 -13.15
CA TYR A 34 -1.74 -7.99 -13.13
C TYR A 34 -2.68 -7.61 -14.29
N ASN A 35 -2.31 -7.96 -15.53
CA ASN A 35 -3.12 -7.68 -16.70
C ASN A 35 -4.48 -8.41 -16.67
N CYS A 36 -4.50 -9.67 -16.18
CA CYS A 36 -5.74 -10.42 -16.01
C CYS A 36 -6.71 -9.68 -15.07
N ILE A 37 -6.21 -9.13 -13.98
CA ILE A 37 -7.02 -8.37 -13.02
C ILE A 37 -7.52 -7.05 -13.62
N LEU A 38 -6.64 -6.29 -14.28
CA LEU A 38 -7.00 -5.01 -14.91
C LEU A 38 -8.07 -5.17 -15.98
N ASP A 39 -7.90 -6.16 -16.84
CA ASP A 39 -8.85 -6.46 -17.92
C ASP A 39 -10.15 -7.10 -17.43
N ASN A 40 -10.27 -7.36 -16.14
CA ASN A 40 -11.37 -8.13 -15.58
C ASN A 40 -11.57 -9.47 -16.29
N ALA A 41 -10.47 -10.09 -16.68
CA ALA A 41 -10.49 -11.35 -17.40
C ALA A 41 -10.88 -12.51 -16.48
N LYS A 42 -11.55 -13.51 -17.03
CA LYS A 42 -12.00 -14.68 -16.26
C LYS A 42 -10.86 -15.62 -15.89
N LYS A 43 -9.78 -15.59 -16.65
CA LYS A 43 -8.59 -16.43 -16.43
C LYS A 43 -7.43 -15.97 -17.30
N VAL A 44 -6.23 -16.36 -16.88
CA VAL A 44 -5.00 -16.27 -17.67
C VAL A 44 -4.16 -17.54 -17.44
N THR A 45 -3.45 -17.98 -18.47
CA THR A 45 -2.48 -19.08 -18.33
C THR A 45 -1.16 -18.53 -17.82
N ILE A 46 -0.59 -19.17 -16.79
CA ILE A 46 0.69 -18.84 -16.19
C ILE A 46 1.64 -20.03 -16.27
N SER A 47 2.96 -19.75 -16.24
CA SER A 47 4.01 -20.75 -16.44
C SER A 47 4.44 -21.45 -15.14
N SER A 48 3.57 -21.55 -14.15
CA SER A 48 3.82 -22.26 -12.89
C SER A 48 2.55 -22.90 -12.35
N ASN A 49 2.70 -24.07 -11.75
CA ASN A 49 1.67 -24.77 -10.97
C ASN A 49 1.99 -24.81 -9.47
N ASP A 50 3.02 -24.11 -9.04
CA ASP A 50 3.41 -23.95 -7.63
C ASP A 50 2.49 -22.90 -6.97
N TYR A 51 1.57 -23.37 -6.13
CA TYR A 51 0.59 -22.53 -5.47
C TYR A 51 1.26 -21.46 -4.56
N GLU A 52 2.27 -21.84 -3.80
CA GLU A 52 2.94 -20.92 -2.87
C GLU A 52 3.65 -19.79 -3.63
N LEU A 53 4.30 -20.12 -4.74
CA LEU A 53 4.92 -19.12 -5.61
C LEU A 53 3.87 -18.18 -6.22
N VAL A 54 2.77 -18.72 -6.74
CA VAL A 54 1.71 -17.91 -7.35
C VAL A 54 1.02 -17.02 -6.31
N GLN A 55 0.77 -17.55 -5.09
CA GLN A 55 0.23 -16.77 -3.98
C GLN A 55 1.15 -15.60 -3.63
N LYS A 56 2.44 -15.88 -3.46
CA LYS A 56 3.44 -14.83 -3.20
C LYS A 56 3.40 -13.74 -4.28
N ILE A 57 3.40 -14.13 -5.56
CA ILE A 57 3.38 -13.17 -6.66
C ILE A 57 2.05 -12.39 -6.71
N ASN A 58 0.92 -13.05 -6.44
CA ASN A 58 -0.37 -12.39 -6.33
C ASN A 58 -0.37 -11.32 -5.22
N ASP A 59 0.17 -11.65 -4.06
CA ASP A 59 0.31 -10.70 -2.96
C ASP A 59 1.21 -9.52 -3.35
N TYR A 60 2.29 -9.77 -4.07
CA TYR A 60 3.18 -8.73 -4.57
C TYR A 60 2.50 -7.79 -5.56
N VAL A 61 1.62 -8.32 -6.44
CA VAL A 61 0.76 -7.47 -7.29
C VAL A 61 -0.11 -6.55 -6.44
N LEU A 62 -0.75 -7.08 -5.39
CA LEU A 62 -1.63 -6.28 -4.52
C LEU A 62 -0.86 -5.30 -3.62
N TYR A 63 0.41 -5.57 -3.28
CA TYR A 63 1.26 -4.66 -2.52
C TYR A 63 1.81 -3.52 -3.38
N ASP A 64 2.13 -3.79 -4.63
CA ASP A 64 2.59 -2.77 -5.58
C ASP A 64 1.45 -1.88 -6.13
N HIS A 65 0.20 -2.39 -6.11
CA HIS A 65 -0.97 -1.76 -6.74
C HIS A 65 -2.12 -1.52 -5.75
N PRO A 66 -2.07 -0.46 -4.94
CA PRO A 66 -3.09 -0.15 -3.93
C PRO A 66 -4.47 0.11 -4.53
N GLU A 67 -4.55 0.50 -5.82
CA GLU A 67 -5.78 0.73 -6.56
C GLU A 67 -6.55 -0.54 -6.90
N ILE A 68 -5.95 -1.73 -6.73
CA ILE A 68 -6.64 -3.01 -6.90
C ILE A 68 -7.34 -3.36 -5.58
N TYR A 69 -8.61 -3.02 -5.47
CA TYR A 69 -9.47 -3.26 -4.30
C TYR A 69 -10.57 -4.30 -4.55
N TYR A 70 -10.65 -4.84 -5.75
CA TYR A 70 -11.77 -5.64 -6.22
C TYR A 70 -11.43 -7.11 -6.49
N LEU A 71 -10.21 -7.54 -6.24
CA LEU A 71 -9.82 -8.95 -6.25
C LEU A 71 -10.20 -9.56 -4.89
N ASP A 72 -11.07 -10.57 -4.90
CA ASP A 72 -11.50 -11.29 -3.69
C ASP A 72 -10.55 -12.45 -3.38
N TYR A 73 -10.47 -13.40 -4.31
CA TYR A 73 -9.55 -14.54 -4.24
C TYR A 73 -9.20 -15.02 -5.64
N PHE A 74 -8.35 -15.99 -5.73
CA PHE A 74 -8.08 -16.72 -6.98
C PHE A 74 -8.06 -18.23 -6.78
N GLU A 75 -8.28 -18.95 -7.86
CA GLU A 75 -8.12 -20.41 -7.93
C GLU A 75 -7.09 -20.78 -8.98
N LEU A 76 -6.41 -21.89 -8.78
CA LEU A 76 -5.50 -22.47 -9.75
C LEU A 76 -6.08 -23.74 -10.33
N GLN A 77 -6.20 -23.79 -11.67
CA GLN A 77 -6.56 -24.98 -12.41
C GLN A 77 -5.32 -25.56 -13.07
N ASN A 78 -4.76 -26.57 -12.43
CA ASN A 78 -3.51 -27.18 -12.85
C ASN A 78 -3.64 -27.97 -14.16
N GLN A 79 -2.66 -27.81 -15.03
CA GLN A 79 -2.34 -28.65 -16.16
C GLN A 79 -0.89 -29.10 -16.07
N VAL A 80 -0.44 -30.02 -16.91
CA VAL A 80 0.96 -30.45 -16.90
C VAL A 80 1.84 -29.24 -17.28
N ASP A 81 2.71 -28.84 -16.37
CA ASP A 81 3.69 -27.74 -16.50
C ASP A 81 3.13 -26.31 -16.64
N ILE A 82 1.82 -26.13 -16.76
CA ILE A 82 1.16 -24.82 -16.82
C ILE A 82 -0.09 -24.84 -15.94
N CYS A 83 -0.55 -23.63 -15.60
CA CYS A 83 -1.72 -23.44 -14.75
C CYS A 83 -2.58 -22.30 -15.27
N ASN A 84 -3.90 -22.41 -15.12
CA ASN A 84 -4.80 -21.28 -15.29
C ASN A 84 -4.97 -20.61 -13.93
N TYR A 85 -4.63 -19.34 -13.84
CA TYR A 85 -5.01 -18.44 -12.78
C TYR A 85 -6.41 -17.91 -13.05
N ILE A 86 -7.33 -18.09 -12.09
CA ILE A 86 -8.76 -17.77 -12.22
C ILE A 86 -9.13 -16.81 -11.09
N PRO A 87 -9.18 -15.49 -11.33
CA PRO A 87 -9.55 -14.51 -10.31
C PRO A 87 -11.05 -14.49 -10.05
N SER A 88 -11.43 -14.22 -8.82
CA SER A 88 -12.77 -13.86 -8.40
C SER A 88 -12.82 -12.39 -7.98
N TYR A 89 -13.85 -11.67 -8.37
CA TYR A 89 -13.95 -10.23 -8.14
C TYR A 89 -15.14 -9.91 -7.22
N SER A 90 -14.88 -9.07 -6.22
CA SER A 90 -15.88 -8.64 -5.21
C SER A 90 -16.97 -7.73 -5.76
N TYR A 91 -16.68 -7.02 -6.87
CA TYR A 91 -17.53 -5.98 -7.42
C TYR A 91 -17.78 -6.17 -8.92
N SER A 92 -18.99 -5.88 -9.36
CA SER A 92 -19.32 -5.76 -10.77
C SER A 92 -18.54 -4.60 -11.42
N LYS A 93 -18.43 -4.60 -12.74
CA LYS A 93 -17.77 -3.50 -13.47
C LYS A 93 -18.37 -2.13 -13.12
N SER A 94 -19.70 -2.03 -13.07
CA SER A 94 -20.39 -0.77 -12.76
C SER A 94 -20.11 -0.28 -11.32
N GLU A 95 -20.06 -1.17 -10.34
CA GLU A 95 -19.70 -0.84 -8.97
C GLU A 95 -18.25 -0.37 -8.87
N ARG A 96 -17.34 -1.02 -9.59
CA ARG A 96 -15.94 -0.61 -9.65
C ARG A 96 -15.77 0.76 -10.29
N ASP A 97 -16.43 1.01 -11.42
CA ASP A 97 -16.39 2.33 -12.07
C ASP A 97 -16.83 3.44 -11.09
N THR A 98 -17.85 3.17 -10.28
CA THR A 98 -18.33 4.11 -9.25
C THR A 98 -17.32 4.29 -8.11
N LEU A 99 -16.80 3.21 -7.54
CA LEU A 99 -15.85 3.25 -6.44
C LEU A 99 -14.51 3.88 -6.87
N THR A 100 -14.04 3.55 -8.07
CA THR A 100 -12.83 4.17 -8.65
C THR A 100 -13.00 5.67 -8.81
N ALA A 101 -14.14 6.14 -9.33
CA ALA A 101 -14.42 7.57 -9.44
C ALA A 101 -14.46 8.27 -8.06
N GLN A 102 -14.95 7.59 -7.02
CA GLN A 102 -14.91 8.13 -5.66
C GLN A 102 -13.47 8.21 -5.10
N LEU A 103 -12.64 7.18 -5.31
CA LEU A 103 -11.23 7.19 -4.93
C LEU A 103 -10.46 8.31 -5.64
N GLU A 104 -10.68 8.47 -6.94
CA GLU A 104 -10.08 9.55 -7.73
C GLU A 104 -10.52 10.92 -7.25
N SER A 105 -11.80 11.09 -6.88
CA SER A 105 -12.30 12.35 -6.32
C SER A 105 -11.62 12.72 -5.01
N VAL A 106 -11.45 11.75 -4.09
CA VAL A 106 -10.74 11.96 -2.81
C VAL A 106 -9.28 12.31 -3.06
N ARG A 107 -8.62 11.61 -3.96
CA ARG A 107 -7.24 11.89 -4.37
C ARG A 107 -7.09 13.30 -4.91
N ASP A 108 -7.92 13.67 -5.86
CA ASP A 108 -7.84 14.96 -6.57
C ASP A 108 -8.16 16.12 -5.63
N GLU A 109 -9.12 15.96 -4.72
CA GLU A 109 -9.41 16.95 -3.67
C GLU A 109 -8.18 17.22 -2.80
N LEU A 110 -7.52 16.16 -2.31
CA LEU A 110 -6.31 16.29 -1.51
C LEU A 110 -5.18 16.93 -2.31
N VAL A 111 -4.89 16.42 -3.51
CA VAL A 111 -3.80 16.91 -4.36
C VAL A 111 -4.01 18.40 -4.68
N ASN A 112 -5.22 18.82 -5.02
CA ASN A 112 -5.54 20.22 -5.30
C ASN A 112 -5.41 21.13 -4.06
N SER A 113 -5.49 20.56 -2.86
CA SER A 113 -5.29 21.31 -1.60
C SER A 113 -3.82 21.52 -1.24
N ILE A 114 -2.90 20.81 -1.91
CA ILE A 114 -1.46 20.90 -1.68
C ILE A 114 -0.86 21.94 -2.61
N SER A 115 -0.08 22.90 -2.07
CA SER A 115 0.64 23.87 -2.90
C SER A 115 1.67 23.15 -3.78
N SER A 116 1.75 23.54 -5.06
CA SER A 116 2.75 23.01 -6.00
C SER A 116 4.20 23.34 -5.60
N GLU A 117 4.39 24.33 -4.73
CA GLU A 117 5.70 24.76 -4.22
C GLU A 117 6.08 24.05 -2.90
N SER A 118 5.20 23.20 -2.35
CA SER A 118 5.51 22.43 -1.15
C SER A 118 6.65 21.45 -1.42
N SER A 119 7.54 21.27 -0.44
CA SER A 119 8.53 20.19 -0.47
C SER A 119 7.83 18.83 -0.48
N ASP A 120 8.50 17.79 -0.96
CA ASP A 120 7.93 16.44 -0.93
C ASP A 120 7.69 15.96 0.51
N TYR A 121 8.52 16.39 1.46
CA TYR A 121 8.30 16.18 2.88
C TYR A 121 6.97 16.80 3.35
N ASP A 122 6.70 18.05 3.01
CA ASP A 122 5.47 18.74 3.41
C ASP A 122 4.22 18.15 2.73
N LYS A 123 4.35 17.73 1.48
CA LYS A 123 3.28 16.99 0.78
C LYS A 123 2.95 15.69 1.49
N LEU A 124 3.98 14.89 1.82
CA LEU A 124 3.80 13.63 2.53
C LEU A 124 3.23 13.82 3.92
N LYS A 125 3.69 14.85 4.65
CA LYS A 125 3.16 15.23 5.97
C LYS A 125 1.66 15.52 5.90
N LYS A 126 1.23 16.26 4.89
CA LYS A 126 -0.19 16.57 4.67
C LYS A 126 -1.00 15.32 4.32
N ILE A 127 -0.45 14.41 3.51
CA ILE A 127 -1.06 13.12 3.21
C ILE A 127 -1.22 12.28 4.48
N TYR A 128 -0.17 12.19 5.29
CA TYR A 128 -0.17 11.47 6.56
C TYR A 128 -1.26 11.97 7.51
N GLN A 129 -1.34 13.28 7.70
CA GLN A 129 -2.38 13.91 8.49
C GLN A 129 -3.78 13.63 7.94
N PHE A 130 -3.96 13.81 6.63
CA PHE A 130 -5.25 13.58 5.96
C PHE A 130 -5.75 12.14 6.16
N VAL A 131 -4.87 11.14 6.01
CA VAL A 131 -5.27 9.73 6.19
C VAL A 131 -5.67 9.45 7.64
N ILE A 132 -4.92 9.96 8.61
CA ILE A 132 -5.24 9.82 10.04
C ILE A 132 -6.58 10.48 10.37
N GLU A 133 -6.82 11.69 9.85
CA GLU A 133 -8.09 12.40 10.05
C GLU A 133 -9.30 11.68 9.47
N LYS A 134 -9.07 11.01 8.34
CA LYS A 134 -10.15 10.37 7.59
C LYS A 134 -10.51 8.99 8.12
N CYS A 135 -9.60 8.31 8.78
CA CYS A 135 -9.71 6.90 9.13
C CYS A 135 -9.89 6.69 10.64
N ARG A 136 -10.52 5.57 10.98
CA ARG A 136 -10.51 4.97 12.33
C ARG A 136 -10.14 3.51 12.23
N TYR A 137 -9.40 3.02 13.21
CA TYR A 137 -9.05 1.59 13.27
C TYR A 137 -10.25 0.77 13.71
N VAL A 138 -10.71 -0.15 12.85
CA VAL A 138 -11.85 -1.03 13.11
C VAL A 138 -11.56 -2.42 12.52
N ASP A 139 -11.39 -3.43 13.36
CA ASP A 139 -11.00 -4.79 12.95
C ASP A 139 -11.94 -5.42 11.92
N ASN A 140 -13.23 -5.24 12.08
CA ASN A 140 -14.25 -5.84 11.23
C ASN A 140 -14.82 -4.84 10.21
N ALA A 141 -14.04 -3.83 9.82
CA ALA A 141 -14.45 -2.86 8.82
C ALA A 141 -14.69 -3.56 7.46
N LYS A 142 -15.63 -3.00 6.69
CA LYS A 142 -15.90 -3.45 5.33
C LYS A 142 -14.65 -3.22 4.47
N ASP A 143 -14.26 -4.22 3.70
CA ASP A 143 -13.10 -4.18 2.80
C ASP A 143 -11.78 -3.80 3.50
N ASN A 144 -11.62 -4.18 4.76
CA ASN A 144 -10.56 -3.68 5.66
C ASN A 144 -9.13 -3.88 5.14
N GLN A 145 -8.91 -4.76 4.16
CA GLN A 145 -7.61 -4.98 3.51
C GLN A 145 -7.38 -4.10 2.28
N TYR A 146 -8.36 -3.29 1.90
CA TYR A 146 -8.34 -2.53 0.65
C TYR A 146 -8.49 -1.02 0.88
N ILE A 147 -8.05 -0.25 -0.09
CA ILE A 147 -8.08 1.22 -0.07
C ILE A 147 -9.49 1.81 0.06
N THR A 148 -10.53 1.07 -0.36
CA THR A 148 -11.93 1.48 -0.20
C THR A 148 -12.33 1.65 1.26
N SER A 149 -11.80 0.80 2.15
CA SER A 149 -12.07 0.88 3.59
C SER A 149 -11.59 2.20 4.19
N SER A 150 -10.40 2.65 3.84
CA SER A 150 -9.81 3.88 4.35
C SER A 150 -10.34 5.13 3.65
N LEU A 151 -10.28 5.21 2.33
CA LEU A 151 -10.56 6.45 1.62
C LEU A 151 -12.05 6.67 1.32
N ILE A 152 -12.88 5.62 1.30
CA ILE A 152 -14.32 5.74 1.04
C ILE A 152 -15.13 5.56 2.33
N TYR A 153 -14.88 4.48 3.08
CA TYR A 153 -15.71 4.16 4.27
C TYR A 153 -15.16 4.77 5.56
N GLY A 154 -13.88 5.12 5.63
CA GLY A 154 -13.27 5.76 6.80
C GLY A 154 -13.07 4.83 8.00
N GLU A 155 -13.22 3.52 7.83
CA GLU A 155 -12.99 2.49 8.84
C GLU A 155 -12.11 1.39 8.24
N THR A 156 -10.98 1.10 8.86
CA THR A 156 -9.99 0.21 8.26
C THR A 156 -9.07 -0.43 9.31
N VAL A 157 -8.19 -1.32 8.87
CA VAL A 157 -7.03 -1.84 9.61
C VAL A 157 -5.73 -1.34 8.99
N CYS A 158 -4.57 -1.78 9.47
CA CYS A 158 -3.25 -1.34 9.00
C CYS A 158 -3.11 -1.36 7.46
N SER A 159 -3.60 -2.40 6.78
CA SER A 159 -3.58 -2.51 5.32
C SER A 159 -4.21 -1.31 4.60
N GLY A 160 -5.36 -0.84 5.06
CA GLY A 160 -6.02 0.30 4.43
C GLY A 160 -5.30 1.62 4.68
N TYR A 161 -4.71 1.83 5.87
CA TYR A 161 -3.84 2.99 6.12
C TYR A 161 -2.66 3.01 5.17
N VAL A 162 -1.94 1.89 5.06
CA VAL A 162 -0.76 1.77 4.18
C VAL A 162 -1.11 2.03 2.73
N LYS A 163 -2.18 1.42 2.22
CA LYS A 163 -2.62 1.59 0.82
C LYS A 163 -3.11 3.02 0.55
N ALA A 164 -3.75 3.67 1.51
CA ALA A 164 -4.14 5.08 1.38
C ALA A 164 -2.91 5.99 1.24
N ILE A 165 -1.92 5.83 2.12
CA ILE A 165 -0.64 6.57 2.03
C ILE A 165 0.02 6.33 0.68
N GLN A 166 0.15 5.07 0.25
CA GLN A 166 0.79 4.70 -1.02
C GLN A 166 0.09 5.35 -2.21
N TYR A 167 -1.22 5.22 -2.32
CA TYR A 167 -2.02 5.77 -3.41
C TYR A 167 -1.93 7.29 -3.53
N LEU A 168 -2.00 7.98 -2.39
CA LEU A 168 -1.95 9.44 -2.34
C LEU A 168 -0.53 9.98 -2.52
N ALA A 169 0.49 9.29 -2.02
CA ALA A 169 1.89 9.65 -2.21
C ALA A 169 2.30 9.55 -3.69
N GLU A 170 1.91 8.48 -4.38
CA GLU A 170 2.13 8.31 -5.82
C GLU A 170 1.51 9.45 -6.63
N ALA A 171 0.33 9.92 -6.25
CA ALA A 171 -0.37 11.02 -6.94
C ALA A 171 0.39 12.37 -6.88
N VAL A 172 1.31 12.52 -5.92
CA VAL A 172 2.19 13.71 -5.81
C VAL A 172 3.64 13.40 -6.16
N GLY A 173 3.92 12.23 -6.76
CA GLY A 173 5.23 11.84 -7.24
C GLY A 173 6.18 11.30 -6.16
N ILE A 174 5.67 10.95 -4.98
CA ILE A 174 6.44 10.35 -3.89
C ILE A 174 6.29 8.83 -3.93
N LYS A 175 7.42 8.16 -3.91
CA LYS A 175 7.51 6.71 -4.00
C LYS A 175 7.29 6.05 -2.64
N SER A 176 6.37 5.10 -2.58
CA SER A 176 6.03 4.36 -1.37
C SER A 176 5.84 2.89 -1.65
N ALA A 177 6.25 2.02 -0.73
CA ALA A 177 6.01 0.59 -0.80
C ALA A 177 5.23 0.10 0.43
N TYR A 178 4.46 -0.97 0.23
CA TYR A 178 3.72 -1.69 1.25
C TYR A 178 4.64 -2.72 1.93
N ILE A 179 4.92 -2.58 3.22
CA ILE A 179 5.78 -3.50 3.97
C ILE A 179 4.95 -4.30 4.95
N VAL A 180 5.20 -5.59 5.03
CA VAL A 180 4.56 -6.51 5.97
C VAL A 180 5.60 -7.09 6.90
N GLY A 181 5.24 -7.23 8.17
CA GLY A 181 6.10 -7.85 9.16
C GLY A 181 5.33 -8.22 10.42
N LYS A 182 6.08 -8.41 11.49
CA LYS A 182 5.56 -8.67 12.83
C LYS A 182 5.93 -7.55 13.78
N GLU A 183 5.01 -7.19 14.66
CA GLU A 183 5.31 -6.33 15.79
C GLU A 183 6.11 -7.07 16.84
N ILE A 184 7.20 -6.47 17.30
CA ILE A 184 8.06 -7.06 18.33
C ILE A 184 7.32 -7.02 19.67
N GLY A 185 7.16 -8.21 20.29
CA GLY A 185 6.49 -8.35 21.57
C GLY A 185 4.97 -8.53 21.52
N ALA A 186 4.37 -8.53 20.33
CA ALA A 186 2.97 -8.92 20.16
C ALA A 186 2.77 -10.45 20.29
N SER A 187 1.55 -10.88 20.60
CA SER A 187 1.20 -12.30 20.56
C SER A 187 1.24 -12.83 19.13
N ASP A 188 1.55 -14.12 18.94
CA ASP A 188 1.71 -14.71 17.61
C ASP A 188 0.48 -14.51 16.69
N ASP A 189 -0.73 -14.48 17.26
CA ASP A 189 -1.98 -14.30 16.51
C ASP A 189 -2.25 -12.84 16.11
N GLU A 190 -1.66 -11.88 16.81
CA GLU A 190 -1.84 -10.42 16.60
C GLU A 190 -0.60 -9.74 16.02
N ALA A 191 0.46 -10.50 15.77
CA ALA A 191 1.77 -9.94 15.46
C ALA A 191 1.89 -9.34 14.06
N TYR A 192 1.05 -9.76 13.11
CA TYR A 192 1.17 -9.28 11.72
C TYR A 192 0.71 -7.83 11.59
N HIS A 193 1.58 -7.03 10.99
CA HIS A 193 1.36 -5.61 10.79
C HIS A 193 1.87 -5.15 9.41
N ALA A 194 1.33 -4.04 8.93
CA ALA A 194 1.76 -3.40 7.70
C ALA A 194 2.07 -1.91 7.92
N TRP A 195 3.12 -1.43 7.27
CA TRP A 195 3.56 -0.03 7.29
C TRP A 195 4.14 0.38 5.93
N ASN A 196 4.48 1.63 5.74
CA ASN A 196 5.05 2.12 4.49
C ASN A 196 6.58 2.25 4.56
N LEU A 197 7.23 1.89 3.45
CA LEU A 197 8.56 2.35 3.10
C LEU A 197 8.41 3.55 2.16
N ILE A 198 9.11 4.63 2.44
CA ILE A 198 9.08 5.88 1.66
C ILE A 198 10.45 6.15 1.07
N TYR A 199 10.51 6.46 -0.23
CA TYR A 199 11.73 6.97 -0.87
C TYR A 199 11.60 8.48 -1.08
N LEU A 200 12.47 9.25 -0.45
CA LEU A 200 12.42 10.70 -0.47
C LEU A 200 13.84 11.28 -0.28
N ASP A 201 14.20 12.26 -1.11
CA ASP A 201 15.53 12.91 -1.07
C ASP A 201 16.71 11.91 -1.17
N ASP A 202 16.60 10.94 -2.09
CA ASP A 202 17.59 9.90 -2.34
C ASP A 202 17.87 8.97 -1.13
N ASP A 203 16.94 8.89 -0.18
CA ASP A 203 17.05 8.03 0.98
C ASP A 203 15.69 7.36 1.31
N TYR A 204 15.73 6.37 2.21
CA TYR A 204 14.56 5.62 2.63
C TYR A 204 14.18 5.93 4.07
N TYR A 205 12.88 5.99 4.29
CA TYR A 205 12.26 6.22 5.59
C TYR A 205 11.07 5.28 5.77
N TYR A 206 10.64 5.09 7.01
CA TYR A 206 9.44 4.34 7.33
C TYR A 206 8.35 5.27 7.86
N LEU A 207 7.11 4.88 7.60
CA LEU A 207 5.93 5.61 8.01
C LEU A 207 4.85 4.62 8.43
N ASP A 208 4.24 4.83 9.59
CA ASP A 208 3.16 4.01 10.11
C ASP A 208 1.98 4.88 10.55
N ALA A 209 1.01 5.04 9.65
CA ALA A 209 -0.17 5.85 9.93
C ALA A 209 -1.14 5.17 10.89
N THR A 210 -1.08 3.84 11.04
CA THR A 210 -1.90 3.09 12.00
C THR A 210 -1.54 3.46 13.44
N TRP A 211 -0.27 3.35 13.78
CA TRP A 211 0.23 3.76 15.11
C TRP A 211 0.37 5.27 15.25
N GLY A 212 0.44 5.97 14.13
CA GLY A 212 0.40 7.43 14.11
C GLY A 212 -0.97 8.03 14.40
N ASP A 213 -2.03 7.24 14.23
CA ASP A 213 -3.41 7.63 14.51
C ASP A 213 -3.71 7.46 16.00
N TYR A 214 -3.71 8.58 16.70
CA TYR A 214 -3.99 8.62 18.13
C TYR A 214 -5.25 9.42 18.40
N ASP A 215 -6.28 8.76 18.91
CA ASP A 215 -7.53 9.39 19.36
C ASP A 215 -7.54 9.49 20.88
N SER A 216 -7.75 10.68 21.40
CA SER A 216 -7.89 10.94 22.81
C SER A 216 -8.99 11.98 23.08
N GLU A 217 -9.99 11.59 23.85
CA GLU A 217 -11.09 12.46 24.27
C GLU A 217 -11.82 13.16 23.10
N GLY A 218 -11.91 12.47 21.94
CA GLY A 218 -12.56 12.97 20.74
C GLY A 218 -11.68 13.90 19.89
N ASN A 219 -10.40 14.02 20.23
CA ASN A 219 -9.40 14.72 19.40
C ASN A 219 -8.51 13.71 18.69
N ILE A 220 -8.29 13.93 17.41
CA ILE A 220 -7.41 13.11 16.57
C ILE A 220 -6.05 13.78 16.49
N PHE A 221 -5.00 13.00 16.73
CA PHE A 221 -3.61 13.47 16.68
C PHE A 221 -2.82 12.63 15.71
N ALA A 222 -2.04 13.28 14.84
CA ALA A 222 -1.03 12.63 14.04
C ALA A 222 0.30 12.58 14.79
N MET A 223 0.66 11.38 15.27
CA MET A 223 1.89 11.17 16.05
C MET A 223 3.11 11.16 15.15
N MET A 224 3.99 12.17 15.30
CA MET A 224 5.15 12.35 14.41
C MET A 224 6.30 11.37 14.68
N ASN A 225 6.30 10.65 15.78
CA ASN A 225 7.25 9.57 15.99
C ASN A 225 7.04 8.35 15.09
N TYR A 226 5.90 8.27 14.40
CA TYR A 226 5.59 7.27 13.37
C TYR A 226 5.64 7.83 11.94
N PHE A 227 6.15 9.05 11.80
CA PHE A 227 6.32 9.71 10.52
C PHE A 227 7.79 9.86 10.17
N MET A 228 8.22 9.28 9.03
CA MET A 228 9.61 9.39 8.53
C MET A 228 10.67 8.93 9.54
N PHE A 229 10.43 7.82 10.21
CA PHE A 229 11.41 7.23 11.12
C PHE A 229 12.44 6.37 10.36
N ASP A 230 13.61 6.19 10.92
CA ASP A 230 14.72 5.49 10.31
C ASP A 230 14.64 3.96 10.51
N SER A 231 15.54 3.23 9.85
CA SER A 231 15.61 1.77 9.94
C SER A 231 15.97 1.26 11.34
N ASP A 232 16.77 2.00 12.10
CA ASP A 232 17.15 1.60 13.45
C ASP A 232 15.95 1.66 14.41
N ASP A 233 15.10 2.67 14.24
CA ASP A 233 13.86 2.79 15.00
C ASP A 233 12.81 1.79 14.51
N MET A 234 12.72 1.55 13.21
CA MET A 234 11.83 0.54 12.64
C MET A 234 12.13 -0.84 13.21
N LEU A 235 13.39 -1.25 13.25
CA LEU A 235 13.80 -2.56 13.77
C LEU A 235 13.62 -2.72 15.28
N LYS A 236 13.36 -1.67 16.01
CA LYS A 236 12.96 -1.76 17.43
C LYS A 236 11.47 -2.08 17.60
N LEU A 237 10.67 -1.79 16.60
CA LEU A 237 9.22 -1.94 16.62
C LEU A 237 8.75 -3.17 15.83
N TYR A 238 9.41 -3.44 14.71
CA TYR A 238 8.94 -4.44 13.73
C TYR A 238 10.06 -5.35 13.25
N GLU A 239 9.66 -6.57 12.89
CA GLU A 239 10.46 -7.56 12.17
C GLU A 239 9.84 -7.81 10.79
N PRO A 240 10.42 -7.28 9.69
CA PRO A 240 9.91 -7.52 8.34
C PRO A 240 9.92 -9.02 7.99
N LEU A 241 8.85 -9.50 7.31
CA LEU A 241 8.72 -10.91 6.94
C LEU A 241 9.65 -11.34 5.83
N ASP A 242 9.87 -10.48 4.85
CA ASP A 242 10.76 -10.73 3.73
C ASP A 242 12.06 -9.97 3.90
N GLN A 243 13.09 -10.37 3.12
CA GLN A 243 14.39 -9.71 3.10
C GLN A 243 14.29 -8.35 2.39
N TYR A 244 13.60 -7.41 3.01
CA TYR A 244 13.67 -6.02 2.57
C TYR A 244 15.09 -5.53 2.81
N GLU A 245 15.69 -4.89 1.82
CA GLU A 245 16.92 -4.17 2.05
C GLU A 245 16.64 -3.08 3.07
N ILE A 246 17.16 -3.30 4.28
CA ILE A 246 17.12 -2.30 5.34
C ILE A 246 18.13 -1.23 4.95
N THR A 247 17.60 -0.12 4.53
CA THR A 247 18.39 0.96 3.96
C THR A 247 18.80 1.99 4.99
N LYS A 248 19.66 2.87 4.57
CA LYS A 248 20.34 3.91 5.34
C LYS A 248 19.45 4.65 6.32
N GLN A 249 20.07 5.13 7.37
CA GLN A 249 19.49 6.09 8.27
C GLN A 249 19.24 7.42 7.54
N GLY A 250 17.98 7.83 7.45
CA GLY A 250 17.61 9.09 6.83
C GLY A 250 17.96 10.32 7.66
N ASN A 251 17.90 11.49 7.01
CA ASN A 251 18.30 12.76 7.61
C ASN A 251 17.22 13.43 8.49
N TYR A 252 16.01 12.86 8.60
CA TYR A 252 14.88 13.46 9.32
C TYR A 252 14.66 12.91 10.74
N THR A 253 15.67 12.33 11.35
CA THR A 253 15.58 11.71 12.69
C THR A 253 15.15 12.67 13.80
N TYR A 254 15.37 13.98 13.63
CA TYR A 254 14.98 15.00 14.60
C TYR A 254 13.48 15.28 14.67
N PHE A 255 12.68 14.84 13.68
CA PHE A 255 11.23 15.03 13.67
C PHE A 255 10.46 13.93 14.41
N LYS A 256 11.08 12.84 14.75
CA LYS A 256 10.40 11.66 15.33
C LYS A 256 9.69 11.88 16.67
N TYR A 257 9.97 12.96 17.34
CA TYR A 257 9.39 13.30 18.65
C TYR A 257 8.42 14.49 18.59
N GLU A 258 8.17 15.03 17.40
CA GLU A 258 7.21 16.12 17.27
C GLU A 258 5.79 15.56 17.19
N ASN A 259 4.98 15.86 18.19
CA ASN A 259 3.54 15.65 18.09
C ASN A 259 2.96 16.81 17.28
N LEU A 260 2.31 16.51 16.17
CA LEU A 260 1.53 17.52 15.48
C LEU A 260 0.21 17.70 16.22
N TYR A 261 0.19 18.77 17.01
CA TYR A 261 -1.08 19.31 17.45
C TYR A 261 -1.69 20.07 16.27
N ASN A 262 -2.77 19.57 15.73
CA ASN A 262 -3.45 20.30 14.68
C ASN A 262 -4.39 21.32 15.32
N GLU A 263 -3.95 22.60 15.38
CA GLU A 263 -4.74 23.72 15.92
C GLU A 263 -6.05 23.97 15.15
N ASN A 264 -6.27 23.28 14.02
CA ASN A 264 -7.47 23.41 13.19
C ASN A 264 -8.63 22.48 13.60
N TYR A 265 -8.47 21.69 14.67
CA TYR A 265 -9.52 20.81 15.20
C TYR A 265 -10.29 21.37 16.41
N ASN A 266 -10.27 22.65 16.62
CA ASN A 266 -11.13 23.34 17.60
C ASN A 266 -12.31 24.02 16.92
#